data_17bafb8636387affe196837fb8dbab2a
#
_entry.id   17bafb8636387affe196837fb8dbab2a
#
_cell.length_a   1.000
_cell.length_b   1.000
_cell.length_c   1.000
_cell.angle_alpha   90.00
_cell.angle_beta   90.00
_cell.angle_gamma   90.00
#
_symmetry.space_group_name_H-M   'P 1'
#
loop_
_entity.id
_entity.type
_entity.pdbx_description
1 polymer ?
#
loop_
_entity_poly.entity_id
_entity_poly.type
_entity_poly.pdbx_seq_one_letter_code
_entity_poly.pdbx_strand_id
1 'polypeptide(L)'
;MKDLVLRATLALALLFLACDILTVNEFEPTGSQFTINPDISVVSITGDPDLSDMGPMTIAFKGSSRTSSTETDVLPAGLLLVRRNNQTQHLLFLKDQAITAQTSPTKTLVGAFCCNKYRNIPDAGDTFDLGPVTDNTGLYQIVGIVKNKDISNSSNMWMVQRAVQMVTDSTGLTQAYIDSLNALPPEPTD
;
A
#
# COMPACT_ATOMS: atom_id res chain seq x y z
N MET A 1 48.24 -13.87 27.69
CA MET A 1 47.05 -14.62 27.26
C MET A 1 45.74 -14.01 27.77
N LYS A 2 45.63 -13.52 28.98
CA LYS A 2 44.37 -12.90 29.52
C LYS A 2 43.93 -11.66 28.75
N ASP A 3 44.88 -10.80 28.34
CA ASP A 3 44.54 -9.56 27.60
C ASP A 3 44.10 -9.83 26.15
N LEU A 4 44.56 -10.92 25.54
CA LEU A 4 44.14 -11.27 24.18
C LEU A 4 42.70 -11.81 24.16
N VAL A 5 42.33 -12.60 25.19
CA VAL A 5 40.97 -13.15 25.33
C VAL A 5 39.97 -12.02 25.62
N LEU A 6 40.35 -11.05 26.46
CA LEU A 6 39.49 -9.92 26.81
C LEU A 6 39.23 -9.00 25.56
N ARG A 7 40.26 -8.79 24.74
CA ARG A 7 40.10 -8.00 23.49
C ARG A 7 39.26 -8.71 22.43
N ALA A 8 39.39 -10.05 22.33
CA ALA A 8 38.59 -10.86 21.41
C ALA A 8 37.11 -10.90 21.82
N THR A 9 36.81 -10.99 23.12
CA THR A 9 35.40 -10.95 23.62
C THR A 9 34.77 -9.59 23.45
N LEU A 10 35.53 -8.49 23.63
CA LEU A 10 35.02 -7.13 23.43
C LEU A 10 34.73 -6.86 21.94
N ALA A 11 35.58 -7.32 21.01
CA ALA A 11 35.36 -7.18 19.59
C ALA A 11 34.15 -7.98 19.10
N LEU A 12 33.91 -9.18 19.65
CA LEU A 12 32.77 -10.01 19.33
C LEU A 12 31.46 -9.41 19.83
N ALA A 13 31.46 -8.81 21.05
CA ALA A 13 30.30 -8.13 21.59
C ALA A 13 29.91 -6.88 20.77
N LEU A 14 30.88 -6.13 20.24
CA LEU A 14 30.65 -4.99 19.37
C LEU A 14 30.06 -5.40 18.00
N LEU A 15 30.43 -6.58 17.49
CA LEU A 15 29.85 -7.13 16.25
C LEU A 15 28.36 -7.50 16.41
N PHE A 16 27.96 -8.03 17.57
CA PHE A 16 26.55 -8.33 17.84
C PHE A 16 25.71 -7.05 18.04
N LEU A 17 26.26 -6.00 18.63
CA LEU A 17 25.59 -4.69 18.77
C LEU A 17 25.43 -3.96 17.42
N ALA A 18 26.31 -4.22 16.45
CA ALA A 18 26.22 -3.61 15.11
C ALA A 18 25.15 -4.25 14.22
N CYS A 19 24.74 -5.51 14.50
CA CYS A 19 23.67 -6.17 13.75
C CYS A 19 22.26 -5.60 14.05
N ASP A 20 22.03 -5.05 15.24
CA ASP A 20 20.73 -4.49 15.60
C ASP A 20 20.48 -3.06 15.05
N ILE A 21 21.52 -2.41 14.51
CA ILE A 21 21.43 -1.02 13.99
C ILE A 21 20.90 -0.95 12.56
N LEU A 22 20.74 -2.08 11.88
CA LEU A 22 20.25 -2.15 10.50
C LEU A 22 18.80 -2.65 10.38
N THR A 23 18.00 -2.58 11.42
CA THR A 23 16.56 -2.74 11.28
C THR A 23 16.03 -1.52 10.52
N VAL A 24 15.86 -1.67 9.22
CA VAL A 24 15.03 -0.76 8.43
C VAL A 24 13.69 -0.70 9.14
N ASN A 25 13.31 0.48 9.62
CA ASN A 25 11.98 0.69 10.22
C ASN A 25 10.96 0.34 9.14
N GLU A 26 10.43 -0.86 9.23
CA GLU A 26 9.44 -1.34 8.28
C GLU A 26 8.10 -0.66 8.57
N PHE A 27 7.45 -0.18 7.51
CA PHE A 27 6.09 0.34 7.63
C PHE A 27 5.13 -0.79 8.00
N GLU A 28 4.45 -0.63 9.13
CA GLU A 28 3.41 -1.53 9.60
C GLU A 28 2.03 -0.90 9.36
N PRO A 29 1.10 -1.63 8.71
CA PRO A 29 -0.26 -1.15 8.49
C PRO A 29 -1.02 -0.94 9.81
N THR A 30 -1.36 0.31 10.11
CA THR A 30 -2.17 0.68 11.28
C THR A 30 -3.37 1.53 10.85
N GLY A 31 -4.41 1.55 11.66
CA GLY A 31 -5.59 2.37 11.41
C GLY A 31 -6.90 1.75 11.87
N SER A 32 -8.00 2.28 11.36
CA SER A 32 -9.34 1.82 11.66
C SER A 32 -9.69 0.57 10.85
N GLN A 33 -10.26 -0.43 11.50
CA GLN A 33 -10.67 -1.64 10.80
C GLN A 33 -11.70 -1.31 9.71
N PHE A 34 -11.45 -1.79 8.49
CA PHE A 34 -12.40 -1.77 7.40
C PHE A 34 -13.25 -3.05 7.43
N THR A 35 -14.54 -2.89 7.18
CA THR A 35 -15.47 -4.00 7.06
C THR A 35 -16.19 -3.87 5.73
N ILE A 36 -15.95 -4.82 4.84
CA ILE A 36 -16.65 -4.92 3.56
C ILE A 36 -18.14 -5.25 3.79
N ASN A 37 -18.99 -4.86 2.83
CA ASN A 37 -20.40 -5.25 2.83
C ASN A 37 -20.55 -6.75 3.18
N PRO A 38 -21.28 -7.12 4.24
CA PRO A 38 -21.40 -8.50 4.72
C PRO A 38 -21.99 -9.45 3.68
N ASP A 39 -22.70 -8.92 2.68
CA ASP A 39 -23.27 -9.70 1.59
C ASP A 39 -22.25 -10.00 0.47
N ILE A 40 -21.03 -9.46 0.57
CA ILE A 40 -19.91 -9.80 -0.30
C ILE A 40 -18.97 -10.78 0.37
N SER A 41 -18.65 -11.87 -0.31
CA SER A 41 -17.58 -12.80 0.06
C SER A 41 -16.34 -12.49 -0.76
N VAL A 42 -15.26 -12.10 -0.10
CA VAL A 42 -13.95 -11.92 -0.76
C VAL A 42 -13.38 -13.30 -1.10
N VAL A 43 -13.20 -13.57 -2.39
CA VAL A 43 -12.64 -14.84 -2.90
C VAL A 43 -11.12 -14.75 -2.97
N SER A 44 -10.60 -13.67 -3.53
CA SER A 44 -9.16 -13.41 -3.58
C SER A 44 -8.88 -11.92 -3.83
N ILE A 45 -7.71 -11.48 -3.40
CA ILE A 45 -7.11 -10.19 -3.74
C ILE A 45 -5.68 -10.51 -4.19
N THR A 46 -5.38 -10.29 -5.47
CA THR A 46 -4.11 -10.71 -6.07
C THR A 46 -3.53 -9.61 -6.94
N GLY A 47 -2.22 -9.58 -7.10
CA GLY A 47 -1.59 -8.79 -8.16
C GLY A 47 -2.15 -9.22 -9.53
N ASP A 48 -2.26 -8.29 -10.45
CA ASP A 48 -2.72 -8.51 -11.82
C ASP A 48 -1.73 -7.90 -12.81
N PRO A 49 -1.36 -8.60 -13.90
CA PRO A 49 -0.42 -8.09 -14.91
C PRO A 49 -1.02 -7.00 -15.80
N ASP A 50 -2.34 -6.86 -15.82
CA ASP A 50 -3.00 -5.81 -16.61
C ASP A 50 -2.71 -4.43 -15.99
N LEU A 51 -2.60 -3.41 -16.83
CA LEU A 51 -2.35 -2.04 -16.38
C LEU A 51 -3.63 -1.38 -15.84
N SER A 52 -3.46 -0.56 -14.82
CA SER A 52 -4.51 0.30 -14.28
C SER A 52 -4.09 1.77 -14.38
N ASP A 53 -5.03 2.63 -14.76
CA ASP A 53 -4.82 4.08 -14.79
C ASP A 53 -4.93 4.71 -13.38
N MET A 54 -5.29 3.93 -12.37
CA MET A 54 -5.55 4.41 -11.00
C MET A 54 -4.42 4.15 -10.02
N GLY A 55 -3.28 3.61 -10.48
CA GLY A 55 -2.11 3.36 -9.64
C GLY A 55 -1.04 2.55 -10.37
N PRO A 56 0.21 2.56 -9.89
CA PRO A 56 1.31 1.84 -10.51
C PRO A 56 1.18 0.32 -10.39
N MET A 57 0.29 -0.15 -9.50
CA MET A 57 -0.03 -1.57 -9.34
C MET A 57 -1.49 -1.82 -9.61
N THR A 58 -1.78 -2.82 -10.44
CA THR A 58 -3.13 -3.32 -10.65
C THR A 58 -3.38 -4.52 -9.75
N ILE A 59 -4.50 -4.50 -9.08
CA ILE A 59 -4.97 -5.55 -8.19
C ILE A 59 -6.28 -6.11 -8.73
N ALA A 60 -6.34 -7.41 -8.87
CA ALA A 60 -7.58 -8.13 -9.14
C ALA A 60 -8.28 -8.42 -7.79
N PHE A 61 -9.29 -7.65 -7.48
CA PHE A 61 -10.24 -7.98 -6.43
C PHE A 61 -11.27 -8.96 -7.00
N LYS A 62 -11.41 -10.12 -6.40
CA LYS A 62 -12.40 -11.11 -6.78
C LYS A 62 -13.37 -11.34 -5.64
N GLY A 63 -14.64 -11.00 -5.86
CA GLY A 63 -15.73 -11.15 -4.91
C GLY A 63 -16.88 -11.96 -5.46
N SER A 64 -17.66 -12.57 -4.57
CA SER A 64 -18.95 -13.16 -4.92
C SER A 64 -20.04 -12.68 -3.96
N SER A 65 -21.25 -12.47 -4.47
CA SER A 65 -22.40 -12.17 -3.66
C SER A 65 -22.84 -13.42 -2.87
N ARG A 66 -23.20 -13.23 -1.61
CA ARG A 66 -23.82 -14.24 -0.74
C ARG A 66 -25.33 -14.26 -0.91
N THR A 67 -25.88 -13.28 -1.60
CA THR A 67 -27.30 -13.17 -1.94
C THR A 67 -27.55 -13.62 -3.38
N SER A 68 -28.79 -13.58 -3.83
CA SER A 68 -29.13 -13.85 -5.22
C SER A 68 -29.03 -12.61 -6.14
N SER A 69 -28.64 -11.45 -5.56
CA SER A 69 -28.52 -10.18 -6.26
C SER A 69 -27.06 -9.79 -6.49
N THR A 70 -26.84 -8.78 -7.34
CA THR A 70 -25.55 -8.11 -7.48
C THR A 70 -25.36 -7.18 -6.29
N GLU A 71 -24.23 -7.34 -5.60
CA GLU A 71 -23.83 -6.50 -4.48
C GLU A 71 -22.71 -5.56 -4.91
N THR A 72 -22.70 -4.38 -4.33
CA THR A 72 -21.65 -3.37 -4.56
C THR A 72 -21.11 -2.85 -3.24
N ASP A 73 -19.84 -2.42 -3.26
CA ASP A 73 -19.22 -1.74 -2.14
C ASP A 73 -18.16 -0.78 -2.67
N VAL A 74 -17.61 0.04 -1.78
CA VAL A 74 -16.50 0.94 -2.08
C VAL A 74 -15.34 0.62 -1.14
N LEU A 75 -14.21 0.22 -1.71
CA LEU A 75 -12.94 0.16 -0.99
C LEU A 75 -12.44 1.61 -0.84
N PRO A 76 -12.40 2.17 0.38
CA PRO A 76 -12.19 3.59 0.55
C PRO A 76 -10.73 4.00 0.30
N ALA A 77 -10.54 5.26 -0.09
CA ALA A 77 -9.21 5.88 -0.08
C ALA A 77 -8.60 5.80 1.34
N GLY A 78 -7.32 5.46 1.41
CA GLY A 78 -6.63 5.19 2.67
C GLY A 78 -6.68 3.72 3.11
N LEU A 79 -7.44 2.86 2.45
CA LEU A 79 -7.46 1.43 2.76
C LEU A 79 -6.12 0.79 2.36
N LEU A 80 -5.52 0.06 3.30
CA LEU A 80 -4.31 -0.71 3.08
C LEU A 80 -4.66 -2.15 2.67
N LEU A 81 -3.91 -2.68 1.71
CA LEU A 81 -3.87 -4.11 1.44
C LEU A 81 -2.65 -4.70 2.14
N VAL A 82 -2.90 -5.64 3.03
CA VAL A 82 -1.84 -6.30 3.80
C VAL A 82 -1.33 -7.50 3.01
N ARG A 83 -0.04 -7.49 2.72
CA ARG A 83 0.62 -8.61 2.05
C ARG A 83 0.54 -9.90 2.88
N ARG A 84 0.37 -11.02 2.21
CA ARG A 84 0.53 -12.35 2.84
C ARG A 84 1.95 -12.88 2.75
N ASN A 85 2.70 -12.44 1.72
CA ASN A 85 4.11 -12.75 1.55
C ASN A 85 4.96 -11.62 2.16
N ASN A 86 5.78 -11.93 3.16
CA ASN A 86 6.61 -10.95 3.86
C ASN A 86 7.74 -10.34 3.01
N GLN A 87 7.99 -10.85 1.80
CA GLN A 87 8.97 -10.29 0.87
C GLN A 87 8.40 -9.19 -0.02
N THR A 88 7.09 -9.11 -0.19
CA THR A 88 6.43 -8.11 -1.03
C THR A 88 6.02 -6.87 -0.23
N GLN A 89 5.57 -5.84 -0.94
CA GLN A 89 5.13 -4.59 -0.36
C GLN A 89 3.67 -4.67 0.10
N HIS A 90 3.29 -3.91 1.14
CA HIS A 90 1.90 -3.54 1.38
C HIS A 90 1.47 -2.55 0.30
N LEU A 91 0.16 -2.43 0.09
CA LEU A 91 -0.39 -1.51 -0.91
C LEU A 91 -1.41 -0.57 -0.27
N LEU A 92 -1.60 0.60 -0.87
CA LEU A 92 -2.50 1.65 -0.41
C LEU A 92 -3.41 2.10 -1.55
N PHE A 93 -4.71 2.23 -1.28
CA PHE A 93 -5.62 2.93 -2.17
C PHE A 93 -5.60 4.43 -1.88
N LEU A 94 -5.36 5.24 -2.90
CA LEU A 94 -5.38 6.70 -2.77
C LEU A 94 -6.70 7.33 -3.22
N LYS A 95 -7.53 6.54 -3.91
CA LYS A 95 -8.89 6.91 -4.33
C LYS A 95 -9.85 5.80 -3.95
N ASP A 96 -11.10 6.15 -3.83
CA ASP A 96 -12.18 5.18 -3.64
C ASP A 96 -12.26 4.25 -4.86
N GLN A 97 -12.42 2.94 -4.61
CA GLN A 97 -12.47 1.90 -5.62
C GLN A 97 -13.81 1.19 -5.54
N ALA A 98 -14.69 1.42 -6.51
CA ALA A 98 -15.94 0.70 -6.59
C ALA A 98 -15.70 -0.77 -6.96
N ILE A 99 -16.32 -1.68 -6.22
CA ILE A 99 -16.30 -3.11 -6.50
C ILE A 99 -17.70 -3.64 -6.69
N THR A 100 -17.80 -4.71 -7.48
CA THR A 100 -19.07 -5.39 -7.74
C THR A 100 -18.89 -6.89 -7.54
N ALA A 101 -19.85 -7.52 -6.89
CA ALA A 101 -19.88 -8.95 -6.68
C ALA A 101 -21.22 -9.53 -7.18
N GLN A 102 -21.14 -10.54 -8.02
CA GLN A 102 -22.29 -11.31 -8.50
C GLN A 102 -22.32 -12.66 -7.81
N THR A 103 -23.39 -13.44 -7.99
CA THR A 103 -23.52 -14.81 -7.45
C THR A 103 -22.33 -15.69 -7.87
N SER A 104 -21.89 -15.56 -9.13
CA SER A 104 -20.60 -16.13 -9.57
C SER A 104 -19.47 -15.16 -9.25
N PRO A 105 -18.26 -15.64 -8.87
CA PRO A 105 -17.14 -14.78 -8.57
C PRO A 105 -16.80 -13.81 -9.70
N THR A 106 -16.84 -12.51 -9.40
CA THR A 106 -16.58 -11.41 -10.34
C THR A 106 -15.24 -10.78 -10.04
N LYS A 107 -14.43 -10.52 -11.09
CA LYS A 107 -13.16 -9.81 -10.99
C LYS A 107 -13.40 -8.31 -11.23
N THR A 108 -12.94 -7.47 -10.32
CA THR A 108 -12.83 -6.02 -10.47
C THR A 108 -11.35 -5.64 -10.42
N LEU A 109 -10.87 -4.86 -11.38
CA LEU A 109 -9.52 -4.33 -11.37
C LEU A 109 -9.51 -3.00 -10.63
N VAL A 110 -8.58 -2.86 -9.69
CA VAL A 110 -8.40 -1.66 -8.87
C VAL A 110 -6.93 -1.26 -8.86
N GLY A 111 -6.67 0.05 -8.78
CA GLY A 111 -5.32 0.59 -8.79
C GLY A 111 -4.81 0.86 -7.37
N ALA A 112 -3.54 0.52 -7.09
CA ALA A 112 -2.93 0.67 -5.77
C ALA A 112 -1.50 1.20 -5.86
N PHE A 113 -0.99 1.74 -4.74
CA PHE A 113 0.33 2.31 -4.58
C PHE A 113 1.16 1.49 -3.60
N CYS A 114 2.42 1.25 -3.95
CA CYS A 114 3.34 0.46 -3.15
C CYS A 114 3.81 1.20 -1.89
N CYS A 115 3.74 0.53 -0.75
CA CYS A 115 4.39 0.90 0.51
C CYS A 115 5.69 0.08 0.66
N ASN A 116 6.70 0.58 1.41
CA ASN A 116 7.95 -0.17 1.68
C ASN A 116 8.83 -0.41 0.45
N LYS A 117 9.47 0.62 -0.09
CA LYS A 117 10.31 0.53 -1.32
C LYS A 117 11.45 -0.50 -1.26
N TYR A 118 11.82 -0.96 -0.06
CA TYR A 118 12.89 -1.97 0.15
C TYR A 118 12.39 -3.41 0.04
N ARG A 119 11.09 -3.60 -0.24
CA ARG A 119 10.48 -4.90 -0.50
C ARG A 119 10.23 -5.08 -1.99
N ASN A 120 10.06 -6.33 -2.42
CA ASN A 120 9.76 -6.65 -3.81
C ASN A 120 8.42 -6.02 -4.23
N ILE A 121 8.40 -5.48 -5.43
CA ILE A 121 7.14 -5.06 -6.07
C ILE A 121 6.27 -6.31 -6.24
N PRO A 122 4.98 -6.25 -5.86
CA PRO A 122 4.08 -7.38 -6.04
C PRO A 122 3.93 -7.78 -7.50
N ASP A 123 3.79 -9.07 -7.74
CA ASP A 123 3.49 -9.64 -9.06
C ASP A 123 2.14 -10.39 -9.06
N ALA A 124 1.80 -11.00 -10.19
CA ALA A 124 0.52 -11.71 -10.38
C ALA A 124 0.31 -12.91 -9.40
N GLY A 125 1.36 -13.40 -8.77
CA GLY A 125 1.28 -14.50 -7.79
C GLY A 125 1.05 -14.05 -6.36
N ASP A 126 1.23 -12.76 -6.07
CA ASP A 126 1.14 -12.24 -4.72
C ASP A 126 -0.31 -12.04 -4.28
N THR A 127 -0.57 -12.35 -3.02
CA THR A 127 -1.90 -12.29 -2.41
C THR A 127 -1.93 -11.31 -1.25
N PHE A 128 -3.12 -10.73 -1.04
CA PHE A 128 -3.35 -9.70 -0.03
C PHE A 128 -4.60 -9.98 0.79
N ASP A 129 -4.63 -9.40 1.99
CA ASP A 129 -5.82 -9.25 2.82
C ASP A 129 -6.26 -7.79 2.85
N LEU A 130 -7.56 -7.56 3.06
CA LEU A 130 -8.08 -6.23 3.40
C LEU A 130 -7.52 -5.84 4.77
N GLY A 131 -6.80 -4.74 4.82
CA GLY A 131 -6.22 -4.19 6.02
C GLY A 131 -7.06 -3.06 6.62
N PRO A 132 -6.45 -2.23 7.47
CA PRO A 132 -7.11 -1.04 8.04
C PRO A 132 -7.16 0.11 7.02
N VAL A 133 -8.08 1.05 7.25
CA VAL A 133 -7.98 2.41 6.70
C VAL A 133 -6.93 3.14 7.53
N THR A 134 -5.87 3.60 6.90
CA THR A 134 -4.68 4.12 7.56
C THR A 134 -4.96 5.29 8.50
N ASP A 135 -4.34 5.29 9.67
CA ASP A 135 -4.25 6.43 10.60
C ASP A 135 -2.88 7.14 10.53
N ASN A 136 -1.99 6.68 9.66
CA ASN A 136 -0.71 7.35 9.44
C ASN A 136 -0.94 8.75 8.87
N THR A 137 -0.53 9.77 9.62
CA THR A 137 -0.78 11.18 9.30
C THR A 137 -0.24 11.58 7.92
N GLY A 138 0.93 11.08 7.52
CA GLY A 138 1.53 11.40 6.22
C GLY A 138 0.76 10.76 5.07
N LEU A 139 0.34 9.50 5.20
CA LEU A 139 -0.48 8.82 4.19
C LEU A 139 -1.87 9.48 4.09
N TYR A 140 -2.47 9.82 5.22
CA TYR A 140 -3.75 10.51 5.25
C TYR A 140 -3.67 11.88 4.57
N GLN A 141 -2.55 12.60 4.74
CA GLN A 141 -2.30 13.87 4.05
C GLN A 141 -2.22 13.67 2.53
N ILE A 142 -1.50 12.64 2.06
CA ILE A 142 -1.41 12.31 0.62
C ILE A 142 -2.81 12.02 0.08
N VAL A 143 -3.58 11.14 0.73
CA VAL A 143 -4.96 10.83 0.34
C VAL A 143 -5.80 12.11 0.22
N GLY A 144 -5.74 12.99 1.21
CA GLY A 144 -6.49 14.25 1.23
C GLY A 144 -6.15 15.18 0.05
N ILE A 145 -4.87 15.20 -0.37
CA ILE A 145 -4.41 16.02 -1.49
C ILE A 145 -4.83 15.39 -2.83
N VAL A 146 -4.61 14.08 -3.02
CA VAL A 146 -4.69 13.46 -4.35
C VAL A 146 -6.06 12.90 -4.71
N LYS A 147 -6.98 12.78 -3.77
CA LYS A 147 -8.30 12.16 -4.01
C LYS A 147 -9.08 12.76 -5.18
N ASN A 148 -8.89 14.06 -5.47
CA ASN A 148 -9.55 14.81 -6.55
C ASN A 148 -8.53 15.27 -7.61
N LYS A 149 -7.38 14.63 -7.72
CA LYS A 149 -6.32 14.98 -8.67
C LYS A 149 -6.23 13.95 -9.78
N ASP A 150 -5.90 14.41 -10.98
CA ASP A 150 -5.56 13.52 -12.09
C ASP A 150 -4.18 12.90 -11.85
N ILE A 151 -4.18 11.61 -11.59
CA ILE A 151 -2.99 10.78 -11.40
C ILE A 151 -2.89 9.68 -12.47
N SER A 152 -3.68 9.78 -13.55
CA SER A 152 -3.72 8.77 -14.62
C SER A 152 -2.46 8.76 -15.49
N ASN A 153 -1.81 9.92 -15.68
CA ASN A 153 -0.57 9.93 -16.44
C ASN A 153 0.63 9.45 -15.60
N SER A 154 1.60 8.83 -16.26
CA SER A 154 2.73 8.18 -15.61
C SER A 154 3.57 9.12 -14.74
N SER A 155 3.75 10.38 -15.12
CA SER A 155 4.54 11.34 -14.34
C SER A 155 3.88 11.67 -13.02
N ASN A 156 2.57 11.96 -13.02
CA ASN A 156 1.79 12.24 -11.82
C ASN A 156 1.73 11.00 -10.92
N MET A 157 1.48 9.84 -11.51
CA MET A 157 1.42 8.55 -10.82
C MET A 157 2.72 8.26 -10.08
N TRP A 158 3.89 8.42 -10.74
CA TRP A 158 5.19 8.17 -10.11
C TRP A 158 5.55 9.23 -9.07
N MET A 159 5.13 10.48 -9.24
CA MET A 159 5.26 11.51 -8.21
C MET A 159 4.51 11.09 -6.95
N VAL A 160 3.27 10.64 -7.08
CA VAL A 160 2.44 10.19 -5.96
C VAL A 160 2.99 8.91 -5.34
N GLN A 161 3.44 7.93 -6.16
CA GLN A 161 4.11 6.73 -5.68
C GLN A 161 5.33 7.07 -4.82
N ARG A 162 6.12 8.05 -5.24
CA ARG A 162 7.28 8.52 -4.48
C ARG A 162 6.88 9.14 -3.15
N ALA A 163 5.79 9.92 -3.11
CA ALA A 163 5.27 10.49 -1.86
C ALA A 163 4.88 9.40 -0.86
N VAL A 164 4.17 8.36 -1.30
CA VAL A 164 3.81 7.20 -0.46
C VAL A 164 5.07 6.56 0.11
N GLN A 165 6.08 6.31 -0.71
CA GLN A 165 7.35 5.73 -0.26
C GLN A 165 8.09 6.62 0.74
N MET A 166 8.13 7.94 0.53
CA MET A 166 8.76 8.87 1.48
C MET A 166 8.15 8.77 2.88
N VAL A 167 6.84 8.60 2.96
CA VAL A 167 6.14 8.43 4.24
C VAL A 167 6.40 7.04 4.83
N THR A 168 6.25 5.98 4.05
CA THR A 168 6.38 4.60 4.54
C THR A 168 7.82 4.19 4.84
N ASP A 169 8.80 4.87 4.23
CA ASP A 169 10.23 4.68 4.52
C ASP A 169 10.76 5.64 5.61
N SER A 170 9.87 6.31 6.34
CA SER A 170 10.19 7.19 7.46
C SER A 170 11.00 8.46 7.12
N THR A 171 11.13 8.83 5.85
CA THR A 171 11.76 10.09 5.45
C THR A 171 10.82 11.29 5.59
N GLY A 172 9.51 11.04 5.54
CA GLY A 172 8.46 12.06 5.61
C GLY A 172 8.36 12.93 4.35
N LEU A 173 7.28 13.70 4.25
CA LEU A 173 7.08 14.65 3.16
C LEU A 173 7.72 16.00 3.49
N THR A 174 8.48 16.56 2.55
CA THR A 174 8.93 17.95 2.64
C THR A 174 7.81 18.90 2.17
N GLN A 175 7.83 20.16 2.62
CA GLN A 175 6.86 21.16 2.17
C GLN A 175 6.89 21.32 0.64
N ALA A 176 8.06 21.35 0.03
CA ALA A 176 8.22 21.45 -1.42
C ALA A 176 7.54 20.26 -2.15
N TYR A 177 7.56 19.07 -1.56
CA TYR A 177 6.89 17.92 -2.14
C TYR A 177 5.36 18.01 -2.01
N ILE A 178 4.88 18.47 -0.85
CA ILE A 178 3.46 18.77 -0.61
C ILE A 178 2.95 19.80 -1.62
N ASP A 179 3.70 20.86 -1.86
CA ASP A 179 3.35 21.90 -2.84
C ASP A 179 3.27 21.31 -4.26
N SER A 180 4.19 20.41 -4.61
CA SER A 180 4.17 19.70 -5.90
C SER A 180 2.93 18.80 -6.04
N LEU A 181 2.52 18.08 -5.00
CA LEU A 181 1.29 17.28 -5.01
C LEU A 181 0.04 18.17 -5.13
N ASN A 182 0.00 19.31 -4.45
CA ASN A 182 -1.10 20.27 -4.56
C ASN A 182 -1.22 20.87 -5.96
N ALA A 183 -0.10 21.03 -6.68
CA ALA A 183 -0.04 21.54 -8.04
C ALA A 183 -0.50 20.53 -9.11
N LEU A 184 -0.74 19.26 -8.76
CA LEU A 184 -1.30 18.27 -9.68
C LEU A 184 -2.62 18.77 -10.28
N PRO A 185 -2.91 18.51 -11.56
CA PRO A 185 -4.15 18.91 -12.18
C PRO A 185 -5.36 18.28 -11.48
N PRO A 186 -6.52 18.93 -11.50
CA PRO A 186 -7.76 18.32 -11.00
C PRO A 186 -8.15 17.13 -11.86
N GLU A 187 -8.91 16.21 -11.29
CA GLU A 187 -9.51 15.10 -12.04
C GLU A 187 -10.42 15.68 -13.15
N PRO A 188 -10.39 15.12 -14.36
CA PRO A 188 -11.32 15.52 -15.41
C PRO A 188 -12.76 15.36 -14.92
N THR A 189 -13.58 16.39 -15.12
CA THR A 189 -15.03 16.29 -14.92
C THR A 189 -15.65 15.73 -16.18
N ASP A 190 -16.32 14.61 -16.09
CA ASP A 190 -17.11 14.00 -17.16
C ASP A 190 -18.27 14.91 -17.62
#